data_599862a4e7c0997f4fecf9d73f3ca925
#
_entry.id   599862a4e7c0997f4fecf9d73f3ca925
#
_cell.length_a   1.000
_cell.length_b   1.000
_cell.length_c   1.000
_cell.angle_alpha   90.00
_cell.angle_beta   90.00
_cell.angle_gamma   90.00
#
_symmetry.space_group_name_H-M   'P 1'
#
loop_
_entity.id
_entity.type
_entity.pdbx_description
1 polymer ?
#
loop_
_entity_poly.entity_id
_entity_poly.type
_entity_poly.pdbx_seq_one_letter_code
_entity_poly.pdbx_strand_id
1 'polypeptide(L)'
;TIKNTGYPGYFLIVEDFIRKAREMNVSVGPGRGSAAGSVVAYCLWITNIDPIKYDLLFERFLNPDRISMPDIDIDFDDIGRNKVINYVIEKYGENQVAQIITYGTMAAKSSIRDTARVLDLPLGDADRIAKLVPNMTKLSSIFETDHKELRNKFRADDLDKINQLLSISRSDNLESETIKQARLLEGSLRNTGIHACGVIITPDDIKNFVPIATAKDSDLFVTQFDNAVVEQAGLLKMDFLGLKTL
;
A
#
# COMPACT_ATOMS: atom_id res chain seq x y z
N THR A 1 7.18 10.50 -26.54
CA THR A 1 7.69 10.01 -25.26
C THR A 1 7.23 8.59 -24.99
N ILE A 2 5.91 8.28 -24.86
CA ILE A 2 5.35 6.96 -24.50
C ILE A 2 5.95 5.81 -25.30
N LYS A 3 6.07 5.97 -26.64
CA LYS A 3 6.64 4.95 -27.52
C LYS A 3 8.13 4.70 -27.24
N ASN A 4 8.89 5.77 -27.01
CA ASN A 4 10.33 5.68 -26.78
C ASN A 4 10.70 5.13 -25.39
N THR A 5 9.80 5.27 -24.42
CA THR A 5 9.96 4.74 -23.06
C THR A 5 9.45 3.30 -22.89
N GLY A 6 8.85 2.71 -23.95
CA GLY A 6 8.44 1.30 -23.96
C GLY A 6 7.05 1.02 -23.39
N TYR A 7 6.22 2.06 -23.09
CA TYR A 7 4.92 1.89 -22.44
C TYR A 7 3.66 1.86 -23.33
N PRO A 8 3.71 1.71 -24.68
CA PRO A 8 2.47 1.62 -25.45
C PRO A 8 1.57 0.47 -25.02
N GLY A 9 2.15 -0.71 -24.70
CA GLY A 9 1.40 -1.88 -24.23
C GLY A 9 0.64 -1.61 -22.92
N TYR A 10 1.26 -0.88 -21.99
CA TYR A 10 0.61 -0.48 -20.74
C TYR A 10 -0.66 0.35 -21.00
N PHE A 11 -0.57 1.38 -21.86
CA PHE A 11 -1.74 2.20 -22.22
C PHE A 11 -2.85 1.39 -22.90
N LEU A 12 -2.49 0.44 -23.78
CA LEU A 12 -3.47 -0.41 -24.46
C LEU A 12 -4.17 -1.38 -23.51
N ILE A 13 -3.45 -1.94 -22.55
CA ILE A 13 -4.04 -2.81 -21.50
C ILE A 13 -5.00 -2.00 -20.64
N VAL A 14 -4.61 -0.79 -20.25
CA VAL A 14 -5.44 0.10 -19.43
C VAL A 14 -6.71 0.53 -20.19
N GLU A 15 -6.58 0.91 -21.46
CA GLU A 15 -7.71 1.22 -22.33
C GLU A 15 -8.67 0.04 -22.42
N ASP A 16 -8.14 -1.15 -22.65
CA ASP A 16 -8.93 -2.35 -22.86
C ASP A 16 -9.84 -2.68 -21.68
N PHE A 17 -9.32 -2.74 -20.46
CA PHE A 17 -10.18 -3.07 -19.33
C PHE A 17 -11.10 -1.91 -18.91
N ILE A 18 -10.74 -0.63 -19.16
CA ILE A 18 -11.65 0.51 -18.97
C ILE A 18 -12.81 0.45 -19.96
N ARG A 19 -12.52 0.21 -21.24
CA ARG A 19 -13.55 0.03 -22.27
C ARG A 19 -14.48 -1.11 -21.89
N LYS A 20 -13.91 -2.24 -21.47
CA LYS A 20 -14.69 -3.41 -21.05
C LYS A 20 -15.54 -3.14 -19.80
N ALA A 21 -15.02 -2.40 -18.84
CA ALA A 21 -15.78 -1.98 -17.67
C ALA A 21 -17.06 -1.22 -18.08
N ARG A 22 -16.91 -0.25 -19.00
CA ARG A 22 -18.03 0.54 -19.52
C ARG A 22 -19.05 -0.34 -20.28
N GLU A 23 -18.58 -1.30 -21.09
CA GLU A 23 -19.45 -2.28 -21.77
C GLU A 23 -20.26 -3.15 -20.79
N MET A 24 -19.67 -3.45 -19.60
CA MET A 24 -20.32 -4.20 -18.52
C MET A 24 -21.18 -3.33 -17.59
N ASN A 25 -21.39 -2.05 -17.92
CA ASN A 25 -22.08 -1.07 -17.08
C ASN A 25 -21.44 -0.91 -15.70
N VAL A 26 -20.11 -1.00 -15.62
CA VAL A 26 -19.32 -0.64 -14.45
C VAL A 26 -18.92 0.81 -14.56
N SER A 27 -19.24 1.60 -13.55
CA SER A 27 -18.85 3.02 -13.51
C SER A 27 -17.34 3.17 -13.39
N VAL A 28 -16.78 4.06 -14.21
CA VAL A 28 -15.33 4.36 -14.23
C VAL A 28 -15.15 5.85 -13.94
N GLY A 29 -14.28 6.17 -13.01
CA GLY A 29 -13.94 7.54 -12.66
C GLY A 29 -13.30 8.33 -13.81
N PRO A 30 -13.32 9.67 -13.75
CA PRO A 30 -12.84 10.54 -14.84
C PRO A 30 -11.32 10.52 -15.03
N GLY A 31 -10.60 9.81 -14.19
CA GLY A 31 -9.16 9.85 -14.06
C GLY A 31 -8.70 10.77 -12.95
N ARG A 32 -7.56 10.45 -12.37
CA ARG A 32 -6.94 11.20 -11.26
C ARG A 32 -5.42 11.18 -11.35
N GLY A 33 -4.79 11.91 -10.42
CA GLY A 33 -3.33 11.95 -10.35
C GLY A 33 -2.68 12.61 -11.57
N SER A 34 -1.47 12.18 -11.88
CA SER A 34 -0.66 12.73 -12.97
C SER A 34 -1.10 12.28 -14.36
N ALA A 35 -1.80 11.15 -14.46
CA ALA A 35 -2.29 10.59 -15.74
C ALA A 35 -3.23 11.56 -16.50
N ALA A 36 -3.94 12.43 -15.76
CA ALA A 36 -4.78 13.48 -16.33
C ALA A 36 -4.00 14.48 -17.23
N GLY A 37 -2.67 14.58 -17.10
CA GLY A 37 -1.82 15.41 -17.96
C GLY A 37 -1.52 14.78 -19.33
N SER A 38 -1.98 13.56 -19.61
CA SER A 38 -1.71 12.86 -20.86
C SER A 38 -2.83 13.05 -21.89
N VAL A 39 -2.53 13.74 -23.01
CA VAL A 39 -3.43 13.82 -24.18
C VAL A 39 -3.72 12.43 -24.74
N VAL A 40 -2.75 11.52 -24.74
CA VAL A 40 -2.96 10.14 -25.20
C VAL A 40 -3.96 9.40 -24.33
N ALA A 41 -3.84 9.51 -23.00
CA ALA A 41 -4.81 8.92 -22.07
C ALA A 41 -6.22 9.51 -22.28
N TYR A 42 -6.34 10.80 -22.54
CA TYR A 42 -7.60 11.45 -22.89
C TYR A 42 -8.18 10.92 -24.20
N CYS A 43 -7.39 10.84 -25.28
CA CYS A 43 -7.83 10.34 -26.57
C CYS A 43 -8.21 8.85 -26.54
N LEU A 44 -7.60 8.06 -25.66
CA LEU A 44 -7.93 6.65 -25.43
C LEU A 44 -9.10 6.45 -24.44
N TRP A 45 -9.74 7.53 -23.98
CA TRP A 45 -10.82 7.48 -22.99
C TRP A 45 -10.42 6.82 -21.66
N ILE A 46 -9.13 6.81 -21.35
CA ILE A 46 -8.61 6.42 -20.04
C ILE A 46 -8.96 7.50 -19.02
N THR A 47 -8.82 8.78 -19.40
CA THR A 47 -9.25 9.93 -18.60
C THR A 47 -10.29 10.74 -19.33
N ASN A 48 -11.16 11.42 -18.60
CA ASN A 48 -12.19 12.33 -19.15
C ASN A 48 -11.81 13.82 -18.97
N ILE A 49 -10.57 14.08 -18.56
CA ILE A 49 -10.06 15.43 -18.32
C ILE A 49 -9.21 15.85 -19.52
N ASP A 50 -9.61 16.94 -20.18
CA ASP A 50 -8.85 17.51 -21.29
C ASP A 50 -7.61 18.25 -20.74
N PRO A 51 -6.39 17.72 -20.95
CA PRO A 51 -5.18 18.30 -20.39
C PRO A 51 -4.82 19.66 -21.02
N ILE A 52 -5.26 19.93 -22.25
CA ILE A 52 -4.99 21.19 -22.93
C ILE A 52 -5.89 22.27 -22.33
N LYS A 53 -7.18 21.99 -22.14
CA LYS A 53 -8.14 22.92 -21.55
C LYS A 53 -7.74 23.36 -20.14
N TYR A 54 -7.13 22.47 -19.35
CA TYR A 54 -6.75 22.72 -17.97
C TYR A 54 -5.25 23.00 -17.78
N ASP A 55 -4.50 23.18 -18.87
CA ASP A 55 -3.04 23.45 -18.88
C ASP A 55 -2.25 22.47 -17.98
N LEU A 56 -2.54 21.16 -18.13
CA LEU A 56 -1.90 20.11 -17.36
C LEU A 56 -0.59 19.66 -18.02
N LEU A 57 0.45 19.52 -17.22
CA LEU A 57 1.79 19.14 -17.71
C LEU A 57 1.92 17.62 -17.80
N PHE A 58 2.24 17.14 -19.03
CA PHE A 58 2.52 15.72 -19.30
C PHE A 58 3.76 15.20 -18.56
N GLU A 59 4.77 16.05 -18.38
CA GLU A 59 6.04 15.71 -17.73
C GLU A 59 5.88 15.35 -16.25
N ARG A 60 4.76 15.72 -15.63
CA ARG A 60 4.40 15.26 -14.28
C ARG A 60 3.98 13.79 -14.25
N PHE A 61 3.48 13.27 -15.37
CA PHE A 61 3.04 11.88 -15.52
C PHE A 61 4.17 11.00 -16.05
N LEU A 62 4.83 11.38 -17.14
CA LEU A 62 5.89 10.61 -17.75
C LEU A 62 7.01 11.55 -18.24
N ASN A 63 8.14 11.51 -17.53
CA ASN A 63 9.32 12.28 -17.86
C ASN A 63 10.49 11.33 -18.20
N PRO A 64 11.09 11.41 -19.39
CA PRO A 64 12.24 10.59 -19.76
C PRO A 64 13.45 10.75 -18.86
N ASP A 65 13.62 11.94 -18.26
CA ASP A 65 14.74 12.26 -17.37
C ASP A 65 14.52 11.75 -15.93
N ARG A 66 13.31 11.30 -15.62
CA ARG A 66 12.96 10.72 -14.34
C ARG A 66 12.63 9.25 -14.49
N ILE A 67 13.48 8.39 -13.95
CA ILE A 67 13.26 6.93 -13.94
C ILE A 67 12.10 6.62 -12.96
N SER A 68 10.88 6.78 -13.44
CA SER A 68 9.68 6.32 -12.74
C SER A 68 8.73 5.68 -13.73
N MET A 69 8.17 4.54 -13.37
CA MET A 69 7.13 3.88 -14.17
C MET A 69 5.86 4.74 -14.21
N PRO A 70 5.11 4.74 -15.33
CA PRO A 70 3.79 5.39 -15.36
C PRO A 70 2.85 4.69 -14.39
N ASP A 71 2.10 5.47 -13.63
CA ASP A 71 1.09 4.99 -12.70
C ASP A 71 -0.27 5.61 -13.07
N ILE A 72 -1.19 4.76 -13.53
CA ILE A 72 -2.55 5.17 -13.91
C ILE A 72 -3.51 4.57 -12.88
N ASP A 73 -3.90 5.38 -11.93
CA ASP A 73 -4.94 5.04 -10.95
C ASP A 73 -6.33 5.07 -11.59
N ILE A 74 -7.06 3.98 -11.49
CA ILE A 74 -8.40 3.85 -12.08
C ILE A 74 -9.40 3.55 -10.97
N ASP A 75 -10.39 4.42 -10.88
CA ASP A 75 -11.50 4.28 -9.95
C ASP A 75 -12.66 3.54 -10.63
N PHE A 76 -13.12 2.46 -10.02
CA PHE A 76 -14.33 1.73 -10.40
C PHE A 76 -15.36 1.82 -9.27
N ASP A 77 -16.64 1.62 -9.57
CA ASP A 77 -17.60 1.36 -8.50
C ASP A 77 -17.21 0.08 -7.75
N ASP A 78 -17.48 0.05 -6.45
CA ASP A 78 -17.01 -1.01 -5.56
C ASP A 78 -17.65 -2.38 -5.88
N ILE A 79 -18.87 -2.40 -6.41
CA ILE A 79 -19.59 -3.62 -6.79
C ILE A 79 -19.06 -4.16 -8.14
N GLY A 80 -18.87 -3.27 -9.11
CA GLY A 80 -18.44 -3.61 -10.46
C GLY A 80 -16.95 -3.95 -10.60
N ARG A 81 -16.11 -3.46 -9.69
CA ARG A 81 -14.66 -3.69 -9.70
C ARG A 81 -14.27 -5.16 -9.89
N ASN A 82 -14.92 -6.08 -9.18
CA ASN A 82 -14.61 -7.51 -9.27
C ASN A 82 -14.95 -8.10 -10.65
N LYS A 83 -15.96 -7.57 -11.35
CA LYS A 83 -16.27 -7.98 -12.72
C LYS A 83 -15.15 -7.64 -13.68
N VAL A 84 -14.51 -6.48 -13.49
CA VAL A 84 -13.37 -6.03 -14.32
C VAL A 84 -12.15 -6.90 -14.04
N ILE A 85 -11.87 -7.23 -12.78
CA ILE A 85 -10.76 -8.13 -12.42
C ILE A 85 -10.98 -9.51 -13.03
N ASN A 86 -12.20 -10.07 -12.97
CA ASN A 86 -12.51 -11.37 -13.59
C ASN A 86 -12.31 -11.33 -15.11
N TYR A 87 -12.72 -10.24 -15.77
CA TYR A 87 -12.43 -10.08 -17.20
C TYR A 87 -10.93 -10.08 -17.51
N VAL A 88 -10.12 -9.41 -16.69
CA VAL A 88 -8.67 -9.41 -16.87
C VAL A 88 -8.09 -10.82 -16.72
N ILE A 89 -8.57 -11.58 -15.73
CA ILE A 89 -8.16 -12.97 -15.53
C ILE A 89 -8.54 -13.85 -16.73
N GLU A 90 -9.79 -13.75 -17.20
CA GLU A 90 -10.28 -14.50 -18.36
C GLU A 90 -9.48 -14.16 -19.65
N LYS A 91 -9.15 -12.88 -19.82
CA LYS A 91 -8.47 -12.41 -21.04
C LYS A 91 -6.99 -12.73 -21.08
N TYR A 92 -6.30 -12.48 -19.97
CA TYR A 92 -4.82 -12.60 -19.90
C TYR A 92 -4.36 -13.95 -19.37
N GLY A 93 -5.21 -14.67 -18.64
CA GLY A 93 -4.94 -16.00 -18.09
C GLY A 93 -4.70 -15.99 -16.57
N GLU A 94 -5.20 -17.01 -15.89
CA GLU A 94 -5.08 -17.17 -14.42
C GLU A 94 -3.62 -17.25 -13.95
N ASN A 95 -2.71 -17.79 -14.79
CA ASN A 95 -1.30 -17.89 -14.47
C ASN A 95 -0.50 -16.61 -14.77
N GLN A 96 -1.11 -15.62 -15.40
CA GLN A 96 -0.48 -14.37 -15.82
C GLN A 96 -0.94 -13.16 -14.98
N VAL A 97 -1.93 -13.38 -14.13
CA VAL A 97 -2.52 -12.33 -13.29
C VAL A 97 -2.32 -12.68 -11.81
N ALA A 98 -1.80 -11.74 -11.04
CA ALA A 98 -1.66 -11.89 -9.60
C ALA A 98 -1.94 -10.58 -8.86
N GLN A 99 -2.39 -10.70 -7.62
CA GLN A 99 -2.47 -9.58 -6.69
C GLN A 99 -1.11 -9.31 -6.04
N ILE A 100 -0.92 -8.09 -5.55
CA ILE A 100 0.31 -7.72 -4.85
C ILE A 100 0.14 -8.04 -3.35
N ILE A 101 1.17 -8.63 -2.75
CA ILE A 101 1.20 -8.86 -1.30
C ILE A 101 1.38 -7.55 -0.54
N THR A 102 0.88 -7.52 0.69
CA THR A 102 1.26 -6.53 1.68
C THR A 102 1.83 -7.20 2.91
N TYR A 103 2.86 -6.60 3.49
CA TYR A 103 3.48 -7.06 4.72
C TYR A 103 3.07 -6.15 5.89
N GLY A 104 2.28 -6.70 6.80
CA GLY A 104 1.96 -6.04 8.05
C GLY A 104 3.12 -6.19 9.04
N THR A 105 3.63 -5.07 9.57
CA THR A 105 4.68 -5.06 10.58
C THR A 105 4.10 -4.80 11.97
N MET A 106 4.83 -5.22 12.98
CA MET A 106 4.49 -4.95 14.38
C MET A 106 4.74 -3.47 14.68
N ALA A 107 3.65 -2.69 14.75
CA ALA A 107 3.72 -1.31 15.21
C ALA A 107 3.84 -1.25 16.75
N ALA A 108 4.30 -0.13 17.31
CA ALA A 108 4.55 0.06 18.74
C ALA A 108 3.47 -0.51 19.67
N LYS A 109 2.20 -0.13 19.44
CA LYS A 109 1.09 -0.58 20.30
C LYS A 109 0.78 -2.08 20.16
N SER A 110 0.92 -2.65 18.95
CA SER A 110 0.73 -4.08 18.72
C SER A 110 1.89 -4.88 19.30
N SER A 111 3.13 -4.41 19.17
CA SER A 111 4.29 -5.05 19.80
C SER A 111 4.13 -5.18 21.31
N ILE A 112 3.70 -4.11 21.99
CA ILE A 112 3.43 -4.15 23.45
C ILE A 112 2.37 -5.21 23.77
N ARG A 113 1.23 -5.21 23.07
CA ARG A 113 0.13 -6.14 23.35
C ARG A 113 0.47 -7.60 23.06
N ASP A 114 1.16 -7.85 21.95
CA ASP A 114 1.54 -9.20 21.56
C ASP A 114 2.64 -9.75 22.51
N THR A 115 3.61 -8.93 22.89
CA THR A 115 4.61 -9.29 23.90
C THR A 115 3.98 -9.53 25.27
N ALA A 116 3.07 -8.65 25.68
CA ALA A 116 2.32 -8.79 26.94
C ALA A 116 1.58 -10.13 27.02
N ARG A 117 0.95 -10.53 25.90
CA ARG A 117 0.25 -11.83 25.82
C ARG A 117 1.18 -13.01 26.00
N VAL A 118 2.39 -12.94 25.44
CA VAL A 118 3.41 -14.03 25.55
C VAL A 118 4.00 -14.09 26.95
N LEU A 119 4.13 -12.94 27.62
CA LEU A 119 4.69 -12.86 28.98
C LEU A 119 3.61 -12.95 30.08
N ASP A 120 2.36 -13.26 29.71
CA ASP A 120 1.22 -13.34 30.64
C ASP A 120 0.96 -12.05 31.46
N LEU A 121 1.32 -10.88 30.91
CA LEU A 121 0.94 -9.61 31.50
C LEU A 121 -0.59 -9.41 31.35
N PRO A 122 -1.32 -9.02 32.41
CA PRO A 122 -2.76 -8.79 32.34
C PRO A 122 -3.16 -7.82 31.22
N LEU A 123 -4.25 -8.12 30.51
CA LEU A 123 -4.71 -7.36 29.34
C LEU A 123 -4.94 -5.87 29.67
N GLY A 124 -5.45 -5.57 30.87
CA GLY A 124 -5.66 -4.20 31.33
C GLY A 124 -4.36 -3.40 31.43
N ASP A 125 -3.28 -4.02 31.92
CA ASP A 125 -1.96 -3.40 32.03
C ASP A 125 -1.31 -3.24 30.66
N ALA A 126 -1.43 -4.25 29.80
CA ALA A 126 -0.97 -4.19 28.42
C ALA A 126 -1.62 -3.02 27.64
N ASP A 127 -2.93 -2.85 27.80
CA ASP A 127 -3.68 -1.76 27.16
C ASP A 127 -3.33 -0.38 27.76
N ARG A 128 -3.13 -0.30 29.07
CA ARG A 128 -2.67 0.91 29.74
C ARG A 128 -1.32 1.35 29.19
N ILE A 129 -0.34 0.45 29.12
CA ILE A 129 1.00 0.74 28.60
C ILE A 129 0.92 1.13 27.11
N ALA A 130 0.19 0.38 26.29
CA ALA A 130 0.04 0.67 24.87
C ALA A 130 -0.59 2.05 24.60
N LYS A 131 -1.49 2.53 25.47
CA LYS A 131 -2.10 3.87 25.36
C LYS A 131 -1.14 5.01 25.71
N LEU A 132 -0.04 4.73 26.39
CA LEU A 132 1.02 5.72 26.66
C LEU A 132 1.85 6.04 25.41
N VAL A 133 1.81 5.21 24.39
CA VAL A 133 2.48 5.48 23.12
C VAL A 133 1.60 6.42 22.27
N PRO A 134 2.07 7.61 21.88
CA PRO A 134 1.34 8.50 20.98
C PRO A 134 1.03 7.83 19.64
N ASN A 135 0.01 8.30 18.95
CA ASN A 135 -0.37 7.73 17.65
C ASN A 135 0.76 7.93 16.63
N MET A 136 0.94 6.92 15.76
CA MET A 136 1.94 6.91 14.70
C MET A 136 3.40 7.12 15.18
N THR A 137 3.67 6.82 16.45
CA THR A 137 5.01 6.96 17.03
C THR A 137 5.64 5.58 17.24
N LYS A 138 6.90 5.45 16.86
CA LYS A 138 7.70 4.23 17.09
C LYS A 138 8.27 4.23 18.51
N LEU A 139 8.41 3.05 19.12
CA LEU A 139 9.13 2.89 20.40
C LEU A 139 10.57 3.33 20.26
N SER A 140 11.26 2.94 19.17
CA SER A 140 12.62 3.40 18.89
C SER A 140 12.74 4.92 18.95
N SER A 141 11.81 5.67 18.35
CA SER A 141 11.79 7.13 18.40
C SER A 141 11.61 7.70 19.81
N ILE A 142 10.96 6.98 20.72
CA ILE A 142 10.78 7.41 22.12
C ILE A 142 12.05 7.12 22.93
N PHE A 143 12.64 5.95 22.75
CA PHE A 143 13.71 5.45 23.62
C PHE A 143 15.12 5.86 23.17
N GLU A 144 15.30 6.22 21.90
CA GLU A 144 16.58 6.58 21.30
C GLU A 144 16.76 8.09 21.12
N THR A 145 15.67 8.87 21.27
CA THR A 145 15.71 10.33 21.15
C THR A 145 16.00 10.99 22.49
N ASP A 146 16.86 12.02 22.47
CA ASP A 146 17.16 12.82 23.67
C ASP A 146 15.88 13.49 24.22
N HIS A 147 15.80 13.60 25.54
CA HIS A 147 14.65 14.19 26.22
C HIS A 147 14.38 15.66 25.82
N LYS A 148 15.39 16.42 25.42
CA LYS A 148 15.23 17.79 24.91
C LYS A 148 14.54 17.80 23.55
N GLU A 149 14.91 16.88 22.68
CA GLU A 149 14.29 16.75 21.36
C GLU A 149 12.85 16.23 21.46
N LEU A 150 12.56 15.31 22.39
CA LEU A 150 11.20 14.85 22.65
C LEU A 150 10.29 16.02 23.04
N ARG A 151 10.75 16.97 23.87
CA ARG A 151 10.00 18.17 24.23
C ARG A 151 9.67 19.07 23.04
N ASN A 152 10.53 19.12 22.05
CA ASN A 152 10.29 19.92 20.84
C ASN A 152 9.38 19.23 19.83
N LYS A 153 9.33 17.88 19.85
CA LYS A 153 8.63 17.05 18.89
C LYS A 153 7.18 16.74 19.29
N PHE A 154 6.89 16.64 20.59
CA PHE A 154 5.60 16.23 21.11
C PHE A 154 4.89 17.34 21.90
N ARG A 155 3.55 17.32 21.88
CA ARG A 155 2.72 18.20 22.72
C ARG A 155 2.82 17.76 24.19
N ALA A 156 2.49 18.66 25.11
CA ALA A 156 2.59 18.42 26.54
C ALA A 156 1.89 17.13 27.00
N ASP A 157 0.64 16.89 26.53
CA ASP A 157 -0.12 15.69 26.91
C ASP A 157 0.54 14.38 26.45
N ASP A 158 1.15 14.38 25.26
CA ASP A 158 1.85 13.21 24.74
C ASP A 158 3.22 13.05 25.40
N LEU A 159 3.87 14.15 25.76
CA LEU A 159 5.12 14.12 26.51
C LEU A 159 4.93 13.52 27.91
N ASP A 160 3.82 13.83 28.59
CA ASP A 160 3.49 13.23 29.89
C ASP A 160 3.30 11.72 29.79
N LYS A 161 2.61 11.24 28.74
CA LYS A 161 2.47 9.80 28.45
C LYS A 161 3.83 9.15 28.19
N ILE A 162 4.68 9.78 27.37
CA ILE A 162 6.04 9.31 27.08
C ILE A 162 6.87 9.22 28.37
N ASN A 163 6.80 10.22 29.24
CA ASN A 163 7.52 10.21 30.52
C ASN A 163 7.04 9.06 31.43
N GLN A 164 5.75 8.79 31.47
CA GLN A 164 5.20 7.63 32.20
C GLN A 164 5.72 6.32 31.60
N LEU A 165 5.71 6.15 30.27
CA LEU A 165 6.23 4.96 29.60
C LEU A 165 7.72 4.76 29.90
N LEU A 166 8.52 5.81 29.85
CA LEU A 166 9.95 5.77 30.20
C LEU A 166 10.19 5.44 31.67
N SER A 167 9.31 5.90 32.56
CA SER A 167 9.36 5.55 34.00
C SER A 167 9.09 4.06 34.22
N ILE A 168 8.01 3.51 33.60
CA ILE A 168 7.68 2.09 33.69
C ILE A 168 8.83 1.23 33.14
N SER A 169 9.45 1.62 32.04
CA SER A 169 10.53 0.85 31.41
C SER A 169 11.81 0.76 32.26
N ARG A 170 11.96 1.62 33.27
CA ARG A 170 13.11 1.62 34.21
C ARG A 170 12.88 0.77 35.45
N SER A 171 11.67 0.27 35.63
CA SER A 171 11.32 -0.62 36.74
C SER A 171 11.93 -2.01 36.52
N ASP A 172 11.99 -2.81 37.58
CA ASP A 172 12.40 -4.21 37.48
C ASP A 172 11.17 -5.11 37.73
N ASN A 173 10.28 -5.12 36.71
CA ASN A 173 9.02 -5.84 36.79
C ASN A 173 8.59 -6.34 35.38
N LEU A 174 7.49 -7.10 35.34
CA LEU A 174 6.96 -7.68 34.11
C LEU A 174 6.56 -6.63 33.06
N GLU A 175 6.11 -5.46 33.48
CA GLU A 175 5.76 -4.35 32.57
C GLU A 175 6.99 -3.81 31.86
N SER A 176 8.09 -3.62 32.58
CA SER A 176 9.36 -3.15 31.99
C SER A 176 9.95 -4.17 31.04
N GLU A 177 9.91 -5.47 31.39
CA GLU A 177 10.35 -6.54 30.51
C GLU A 177 9.49 -6.60 29.24
N THR A 178 8.16 -6.44 29.38
CA THR A 178 7.25 -6.35 28.23
C THR A 178 7.63 -5.22 27.26
N ILE A 179 7.93 -4.04 27.79
CA ILE A 179 8.35 -2.89 26.96
C ILE A 179 9.68 -3.18 26.27
N LYS A 180 10.64 -3.77 26.99
CA LYS A 180 11.96 -4.12 26.47
C LYS A 180 11.87 -5.10 25.31
N GLN A 181 11.11 -6.18 25.47
CA GLN A 181 10.89 -7.16 24.40
C GLN A 181 10.07 -6.60 23.24
N ALA A 182 9.07 -5.75 23.52
CA ALA A 182 8.28 -5.08 22.48
C ALA A 182 9.15 -4.18 21.60
N ARG A 183 10.17 -3.51 22.14
CA ARG A 183 11.13 -2.71 21.39
C ARG A 183 11.96 -3.54 20.40
N LEU A 184 12.31 -4.77 20.78
CA LEU A 184 13.07 -5.68 19.90
C LEU A 184 12.20 -6.21 18.76
N LEU A 185 10.90 -6.38 19.01
CA LEU A 185 9.95 -6.92 18.03
C LEU A 185 9.33 -5.84 17.13
N GLU A 186 9.38 -4.56 17.52
CA GLU A 186 8.84 -3.47 16.71
C GLU A 186 9.47 -3.46 15.30
N GLY A 187 8.63 -3.37 14.27
CA GLY A 187 9.06 -3.38 12.88
C GLY A 187 9.24 -4.77 12.27
N SER A 188 9.25 -5.83 13.07
CA SER A 188 9.27 -7.20 12.57
C SER A 188 7.99 -7.53 11.79
N LEU A 189 8.10 -8.41 10.81
CA LEU A 189 6.93 -8.89 10.06
C LEU A 189 5.98 -9.65 11.00
N ARG A 190 4.68 -9.35 10.88
CA ARG A 190 3.64 -9.95 11.71
C ARG A 190 2.70 -10.83 10.89
N ASN A 191 2.23 -10.32 9.78
CA ASN A 191 1.31 -11.01 8.88
C ASN A 191 1.47 -10.53 7.44
N THR A 192 0.92 -11.29 6.54
CA THR A 192 0.74 -10.92 5.14
C THR A 192 -0.72 -10.58 4.88
N GLY A 193 -0.96 -9.70 3.95
CA GLY A 193 -2.26 -9.35 3.41
C GLY A 193 -2.19 -9.22 1.89
N ILE A 194 -3.27 -8.75 1.30
CA ILE A 194 -3.37 -8.48 -0.13
C ILE A 194 -3.48 -6.97 -0.31
N HIS A 195 -2.78 -6.42 -1.30
CA HIS A 195 -2.91 -5.01 -1.65
C HIS A 195 -4.33 -4.71 -2.14
N ALA A 196 -4.90 -3.61 -1.66
CA ALA A 196 -6.33 -3.33 -1.88
C ALA A 196 -6.72 -3.15 -3.35
N CYS A 197 -5.79 -2.72 -4.21
CA CYS A 197 -6.07 -2.35 -5.60
C CYS A 197 -5.05 -2.89 -6.61
N GLY A 198 -3.82 -3.19 -6.20
CA GLY A 198 -2.73 -3.54 -7.11
C GLY A 198 -2.86 -4.95 -7.68
N VAL A 199 -2.88 -5.02 -9.00
CA VAL A 199 -2.86 -6.26 -9.79
C VAL A 199 -1.69 -6.19 -10.77
N ILE A 200 -0.97 -7.29 -10.91
CA ILE A 200 0.09 -7.47 -11.89
C ILE A 200 -0.43 -8.32 -13.05
N ILE A 201 -0.10 -7.92 -14.26
CA ILE A 201 -0.37 -8.67 -15.49
C ILE A 201 0.97 -8.90 -16.20
N THR A 202 1.30 -10.17 -16.46
CA THR A 202 2.56 -10.56 -17.11
C THR A 202 2.33 -11.12 -18.51
N PRO A 203 3.30 -11.02 -19.41
CA PRO A 203 3.15 -11.54 -20.78
C PRO A 203 3.23 -13.07 -20.87
N ASP A 204 3.68 -13.74 -19.80
CA ASP A 204 3.80 -15.18 -19.67
C ASP A 204 3.51 -15.59 -18.23
N ASP A 205 3.66 -16.88 -17.85
CA ASP A 205 3.44 -17.37 -16.48
C ASP A 205 4.19 -16.50 -15.46
N ILE A 206 3.45 -15.96 -14.49
CA ILE A 206 3.97 -15.01 -13.50
C ILE A 206 5.14 -15.56 -12.69
N LYS A 207 5.21 -16.88 -12.54
CA LYS A 207 6.31 -17.58 -11.85
C LYS A 207 7.67 -17.39 -12.54
N ASN A 208 7.66 -17.02 -13.82
CA ASN A 208 8.87 -16.71 -14.56
C ASN A 208 9.44 -15.32 -14.19
N PHE A 209 8.67 -14.49 -13.52
CA PHE A 209 9.02 -13.10 -13.20
C PHE A 209 9.20 -12.85 -11.71
N VAL A 210 8.31 -13.40 -10.87
CA VAL A 210 8.33 -13.20 -9.43
C VAL A 210 7.90 -14.47 -8.70
N PRO A 211 8.41 -14.71 -7.47
CA PRO A 211 7.87 -15.75 -6.61
C PRO A 211 6.44 -15.40 -6.21
N ILE A 212 5.61 -16.43 -6.13
CA ILE A 212 4.19 -16.30 -5.80
C ILE A 212 3.82 -17.09 -4.54
N ALA A 213 2.70 -16.73 -3.95
CA ALA A 213 2.07 -17.41 -2.83
C ALA A 213 0.55 -17.51 -3.07
N THR A 214 -0.12 -18.32 -2.28
CA THR A 214 -1.57 -18.31 -2.13
C THR A 214 -1.97 -17.46 -0.92
N ALA A 215 -3.09 -16.78 -0.98
CA ALA A 215 -3.65 -16.03 0.14
C ALA A 215 -5.01 -16.61 0.52
N LYS A 216 -5.33 -16.56 1.83
CA LYS A 216 -6.55 -17.14 2.39
C LYS A 216 -7.83 -16.55 1.80
N ASP A 217 -7.79 -15.27 1.44
CA ASP A 217 -8.96 -14.50 1.01
C ASP A 217 -8.93 -14.17 -0.50
N SER A 218 -8.20 -14.95 -1.30
CA SER A 218 -8.12 -14.77 -2.75
C SER A 218 -7.95 -16.10 -3.48
N ASP A 219 -8.67 -16.27 -4.58
CA ASP A 219 -8.47 -17.37 -5.51
C ASP A 219 -7.30 -17.13 -6.47
N LEU A 220 -6.80 -15.88 -6.54
CA LEU A 220 -5.65 -15.50 -7.34
C LEU A 220 -4.34 -15.74 -6.60
N PHE A 221 -3.28 -15.98 -7.37
CA PHE A 221 -1.93 -15.88 -6.85
C PHE A 221 -1.63 -14.49 -6.30
N VAL A 222 -0.77 -14.45 -5.30
CA VAL A 222 -0.26 -13.22 -4.72
C VAL A 222 1.25 -13.19 -4.91
N THR A 223 1.80 -12.09 -5.38
CA THR A 223 3.25 -11.93 -5.50
C THR A 223 3.89 -11.97 -4.11
N GLN A 224 5.09 -12.52 -3.96
CA GLN A 224 5.85 -12.41 -2.70
C GLN A 224 6.68 -11.11 -2.64
N PHE A 225 6.72 -10.35 -3.70
CA PHE A 225 7.24 -8.98 -3.71
C PHE A 225 6.10 -8.00 -3.45
N ASP A 226 6.30 -7.11 -2.49
CA ASP A 226 5.35 -6.04 -2.18
C ASP A 226 5.41 -4.91 -3.22
N ASN A 227 4.55 -3.91 -3.03
CA ASN A 227 4.44 -2.78 -3.95
C ASN A 227 5.77 -2.03 -4.18
N ALA A 228 6.67 -1.99 -3.19
CA ALA A 228 7.95 -1.30 -3.32
C ALA A 228 8.97 -2.09 -4.16
N VAL A 229 8.89 -3.41 -4.12
CA VAL A 229 9.86 -4.32 -4.77
C VAL A 229 9.38 -4.78 -6.14
N VAL A 230 8.08 -4.95 -6.35
CA VAL A 230 7.51 -5.46 -7.60
C VAL A 230 7.85 -4.57 -8.81
N GLU A 231 7.87 -3.25 -8.63
CA GLU A 231 8.27 -2.31 -9.65
C GLU A 231 9.78 -2.40 -9.96
N GLN A 232 10.62 -2.63 -8.95
CA GLN A 232 12.06 -2.84 -9.12
C GLN A 232 12.36 -4.15 -9.88
N ALA A 233 11.48 -5.14 -9.78
CA ALA A 233 11.53 -6.36 -10.57
C ALA A 233 11.10 -6.16 -12.05
N GLY A 234 10.75 -4.95 -12.45
CA GLY A 234 10.37 -4.60 -13.82
C GLY A 234 8.90 -4.88 -14.15
N LEU A 235 8.05 -5.14 -13.17
CA LEU A 235 6.64 -5.40 -13.38
C LEU A 235 5.79 -4.14 -13.21
N LEU A 236 4.84 -3.97 -14.11
CA LEU A 236 3.90 -2.84 -14.07
C LEU A 236 2.68 -3.20 -13.21
N LYS A 237 2.41 -2.34 -12.25
CA LYS A 237 1.22 -2.41 -11.43
C LYS A 237 0.04 -1.76 -12.16
N MET A 238 -1.11 -2.40 -12.08
CA MET A 238 -2.40 -1.87 -12.50
C MET A 238 -3.25 -1.63 -11.25
N ASP A 239 -3.67 -0.41 -11.02
CA ASP A 239 -4.46 -0.06 -9.82
C ASP A 239 -5.97 -0.04 -10.11
N PHE A 240 -6.66 -1.05 -9.57
CA PHE A 240 -8.12 -1.19 -9.63
C PHE A 240 -8.72 -0.69 -8.31
N LEU A 241 -9.01 0.59 -8.20
CA LEU A 241 -9.56 1.17 -6.98
C LEU A 241 -11.08 1.04 -6.94
N GLY A 242 -11.61 0.59 -5.81
CA GLY A 242 -13.06 0.53 -5.59
C GLY A 242 -13.54 1.75 -4.81
N LEU A 243 -14.47 2.54 -5.39
CA LEU A 243 -15.08 3.70 -4.74
C LEU A 243 -16.59 3.48 -4.55
N LYS A 244 -17.06 3.65 -3.31
CA LYS A 244 -18.50 3.56 -2.97
C LYS A 244 -19.32 4.75 -3.49
N THR A 245 -18.67 5.81 -3.90
CA THR A 245 -19.30 7.06 -4.36
C THR A 245 -19.37 7.18 -5.87
N LEU A 246 -18.92 6.18 -6.60
CA LEU A 246 -19.02 6.08 -8.06
C LEU A 246 -20.36 5.40 -8.50
#